data_4a06009dc297f00a5b78ce3926654b34
#
_entry.id   4a06009dc297f00a5b78ce3926654b34
#
_cell.length_a   1.000
_cell.length_b   1.000
_cell.length_c   1.000
_cell.angle_alpha   90.00
_cell.angle_beta   90.00
_cell.angle_gamma   90.00
#
_symmetry.space_group_name_H-M   'P 1'
#
loop_
_entity.id
_entity.type
_entity.pdbx_description
1 polymer ?
#
loop_
_entity_poly.entity_id
_entity_poly.type
_entity_poly.pdbx_seq_one_letter_code
_entity_poly.pdbx_strand_id
1 'polypeptide(L)'
;KPALAAAFATISLMGCDRAGLDLGSVPLIGDYMGQSNKSDDVETIESAVQATAAITQPKVKVVPTITGMGYASVGAQPAKSVNQRRLMAIRAARLAAMRNLTEQVHGIRINSRTTIIDAIVQNDSLRATVDGLIVGAKTVRINPVGSDTYEVVLELDQALINTIMKAARG
;
A
#
# COMPACT_ATOMS: atom_id res chain seq x y z
N LYS A 1 15.69 -14.98 -52.01
CA LYS A 1 15.61 -13.53 -52.11
C LYS A 1 14.20 -13.14 -52.51
N PRO A 2 13.51 -12.44 -51.66
CA PRO A 2 12.95 -11.15 -52.04
C PRO A 2 13.14 -10.10 -50.97
N ALA A 3 13.10 -8.83 -51.41
CA ALA A 3 13.40 -7.60 -50.72
C ALA A 3 12.27 -7.21 -49.76
N LEU A 4 12.65 -6.72 -48.59
CA LEU A 4 11.76 -6.03 -47.64
C LEU A 4 11.74 -4.54 -48.03
N ALA A 5 10.56 -4.03 -48.37
CA ALA A 5 10.31 -2.61 -48.58
C ALA A 5 10.05 -1.96 -47.17
N ALA A 6 10.84 -0.93 -46.85
CA ALA A 6 10.64 -0.11 -45.66
C ALA A 6 9.58 0.98 -45.97
N ALA A 7 8.49 0.98 -45.22
CA ALA A 7 7.50 2.05 -45.23
C ALA A 7 7.89 3.13 -44.20
N PHE A 8 8.30 4.30 -44.69
CA PHE A 8 8.47 5.50 -43.87
C PHE A 8 7.12 6.17 -43.67
N ALA A 9 6.65 6.18 -42.42
CA ALA A 9 5.49 6.97 -42.03
C ALA A 9 5.96 8.39 -41.65
N THR A 10 5.58 9.34 -42.47
CA THR A 10 5.77 10.79 -42.25
C THR A 10 4.77 11.28 -41.21
N ILE A 11 5.25 11.70 -40.06
CA ILE A 11 4.46 12.38 -39.03
C ILE A 11 4.34 13.84 -39.43
N SER A 12 3.13 14.26 -39.79
CA SER A 12 2.77 15.64 -40.09
C SER A 12 2.70 16.43 -38.79
N LEU A 13 3.57 17.44 -38.64
CA LEU A 13 3.47 18.43 -37.56
C LEU A 13 2.26 19.34 -37.88
N MET A 14 1.22 19.23 -37.11
CA MET A 14 0.09 20.13 -37.10
C MET A 14 0.36 21.28 -36.13
N GLY A 15 0.20 22.52 -36.60
CA GLY A 15 0.63 23.75 -35.99
C GLY A 15 0.05 24.06 -34.63
N CYS A 16 0.88 24.65 -33.78
CA CYS A 16 0.47 25.34 -32.57
C CYS A 16 -0.20 26.67 -32.93
N ASP A 17 -1.50 26.74 -32.75
CA ASP A 17 -2.22 28.01 -32.72
C ASP A 17 -1.80 28.77 -31.47
N ARG A 18 -1.23 29.94 -31.75
CA ARG A 18 -0.72 30.90 -30.78
C ARG A 18 -1.91 31.69 -30.25
N ALA A 19 -2.57 31.20 -29.20
CA ALA A 19 -3.54 32.00 -28.47
C ALA A 19 -2.78 33.16 -27.79
N GLY A 20 -3.03 34.35 -28.27
CA GLY A 20 -2.47 35.59 -27.73
C GLY A 20 -2.94 35.81 -26.30
N LEU A 21 -1.99 35.80 -25.38
CA LEU A 21 -2.20 36.27 -24.00
C LEU A 21 -2.22 37.81 -24.07
N ASP A 22 -3.43 38.35 -23.92
CA ASP A 22 -3.66 39.79 -23.72
C ASP A 22 -3.09 40.21 -22.36
N LEU A 23 -1.92 40.83 -22.34
CA LEU A 23 -1.25 41.38 -21.17
C LEU A 23 -1.69 42.82 -20.86
N GLY A 24 -2.90 43.18 -21.25
CA GLY A 24 -3.47 44.51 -20.98
C GLY A 24 -4.37 44.53 -19.76
N SER A 25 -3.80 44.94 -18.65
CA SER A 25 -4.42 45.38 -17.38
C SER A 25 -4.16 44.51 -16.16
N VAL A 26 -2.90 44.40 -15.75
CA VAL A 26 -2.57 44.14 -14.35
C VAL A 26 -2.56 45.52 -13.64
N PRO A 27 -3.44 45.76 -12.65
CA PRO A 27 -3.35 46.99 -11.85
C PRO A 27 -2.03 46.95 -11.06
N LEU A 28 -1.25 48.02 -11.22
CA LEU A 28 -0.01 48.28 -10.49
C LEU A 28 -0.29 48.22 -8.99
N ILE A 29 0.53 47.47 -8.26
CA ILE A 29 0.57 47.33 -6.79
C ILE A 29 1.01 48.72 -6.22
N GLY A 30 0.10 49.69 -6.25
CA GLY A 30 0.37 51.04 -5.77
C GLY A 30 -0.68 51.59 -4.80
N ASP A 31 -1.88 51.00 -4.73
CA ASP A 31 -2.98 51.59 -4.00
C ASP A 31 -3.47 50.84 -2.73
N TYR A 32 -2.70 49.86 -2.28
CA TYR A 32 -3.02 49.13 -1.03
C TYR A 32 -2.18 49.54 0.19
N MET A 33 -1.54 50.69 0.16
CA MET A 33 -0.94 51.29 1.34
C MET A 33 -1.82 52.40 1.87
N GLY A 34 -2.86 52.01 2.63
CA GLY A 34 -3.62 53.06 3.32
C GLY A 34 -5.05 52.67 3.74
N GLN A 35 -5.18 51.60 4.55
CA GLN A 35 -6.23 51.55 5.59
C GLN A 35 -5.89 50.43 6.59
N SER A 36 -5.20 50.83 7.59
CA SER A 36 -5.06 50.12 8.86
C SER A 36 -6.41 50.19 9.57
N ASN A 37 -7.26 49.17 9.42
CA ASN A 37 -8.34 48.89 10.34
C ASN A 37 -8.03 47.61 11.10
N LYS A 38 -7.66 47.83 12.22
CA LYS A 38 -7.31 47.20 13.45
C LYS A 38 -8.42 46.26 13.93
N SER A 39 -8.01 45.06 14.28
CA SER A 39 -8.56 44.15 15.30
C SER A 39 -9.67 43.14 14.98
N ASP A 40 -10.39 43.20 13.88
CA ASP A 40 -11.50 42.25 13.67
C ASP A 40 -11.16 41.07 12.73
N ASP A 41 -10.01 41.11 12.03
CA ASP A 41 -9.64 40.09 11.04
C ASP A 41 -8.92 38.88 11.64
N VAL A 42 -8.45 38.97 12.88
CA VAL A 42 -7.66 37.90 13.52
C VAL A 42 -8.57 36.76 13.99
N GLU A 43 -9.75 37.10 14.55
CA GLU A 43 -10.71 36.06 14.98
C GLU A 43 -11.30 35.29 13.80
N THR A 44 -11.47 35.95 12.65
CA THR A 44 -12.01 35.31 11.45
C THR A 44 -10.97 34.33 10.82
N ILE A 45 -9.69 34.66 10.92
CA ILE A 45 -8.61 33.78 10.40
C ILE A 45 -8.42 32.56 11.31
N GLU A 46 -8.48 32.74 12.64
CA GLU A 46 -8.37 31.62 13.57
C GLU A 46 -9.54 30.64 13.45
N SER A 47 -10.78 31.14 13.27
CA SER A 47 -11.93 30.29 13.03
C SER A 47 -11.88 29.54 11.70
N ALA A 48 -11.35 30.16 10.63
CA ALA A 48 -11.13 29.53 9.33
C ALA A 48 -10.02 28.47 9.38
N VAL A 49 -8.93 28.71 10.12
CA VAL A 49 -7.85 27.74 10.31
C VAL A 49 -8.31 26.53 11.13
N GLN A 50 -9.12 26.74 12.16
CA GLN A 50 -9.70 25.65 12.94
C GLN A 50 -10.70 24.82 12.15
N ALA A 51 -11.55 25.46 11.31
CA ALA A 51 -12.46 24.74 10.42
C ALA A 51 -11.72 23.92 9.35
N THR A 52 -10.60 24.41 8.83
CA THR A 52 -9.78 23.69 7.85
C THR A 52 -9.01 22.51 8.49
N ALA A 53 -8.56 22.67 9.74
CA ALA A 53 -7.90 21.59 10.49
C ALA A 53 -8.87 20.44 10.82
N ALA A 54 -10.15 20.72 11.01
CA ALA A 54 -11.17 19.69 11.27
C ALA A 54 -11.50 18.85 10.01
N ILE A 55 -11.27 19.39 8.80
CA ILE A 55 -11.58 18.69 7.54
C ILE A 55 -10.41 17.80 7.09
N THR A 56 -9.20 18.04 7.57
CA THR A 56 -7.97 17.41 7.03
C THR A 56 -7.50 16.17 7.80
N GLN A 57 -8.21 15.72 8.83
CA GLN A 57 -7.91 14.43 9.43
C GLN A 57 -8.70 13.32 8.70
N PRO A 58 -8.07 12.54 7.80
CA PRO A 58 -8.70 11.33 7.32
C PRO A 58 -8.91 10.45 8.55
N LYS A 59 -10.18 10.22 8.91
CA LYS A 59 -10.55 9.24 9.94
C LYS A 59 -10.05 7.89 9.45
N VAL A 60 -8.80 7.56 9.76
CA VAL A 60 -8.22 6.25 9.47
C VAL A 60 -9.08 5.25 10.22
N LYS A 61 -9.98 4.59 9.50
CA LYS A 61 -10.74 3.47 10.01
C LYS A 61 -9.70 2.39 10.28
N VAL A 62 -9.27 2.29 11.53
CA VAL A 62 -8.38 1.20 11.97
C VAL A 62 -9.19 -0.08 11.82
N VAL A 63 -8.98 -0.77 10.69
CA VAL A 63 -9.54 -2.09 10.47
C VAL A 63 -8.62 -3.02 11.25
N PRO A 64 -9.12 -3.81 12.21
CA PRO A 64 -8.28 -4.77 12.90
C PRO A 64 -7.70 -5.75 11.88
N THR A 65 -6.39 -5.84 11.84
CA THR A 65 -5.62 -6.63 10.88
C THR A 65 -4.72 -7.59 11.62
N ILE A 66 -4.41 -8.72 11.00
CA ILE A 66 -3.38 -9.64 11.48
C ILE A 66 -2.13 -9.40 10.65
N THR A 67 -1.00 -9.17 11.31
CA THR A 67 0.28 -8.97 10.66
C THR A 67 1.22 -10.12 10.92
N GLY A 68 1.84 -10.64 9.85
CA GLY A 68 2.90 -11.64 9.92
C GLY A 68 4.23 -11.03 9.54
N MET A 69 5.25 -11.31 10.33
CA MET A 69 6.62 -10.85 10.07
C MET A 69 7.53 -12.04 9.79
N GLY A 70 8.47 -11.85 8.85
CA GLY A 70 9.48 -12.85 8.54
C GLY A 70 10.80 -12.22 8.21
N TYR A 71 11.88 -12.91 8.57
CA TYR A 71 13.25 -12.47 8.39
C TYR A 71 14.05 -13.52 7.61
N ALA A 72 15.00 -13.07 6.78
CA ALA A 72 15.95 -13.95 6.14
C ALA A 72 17.28 -13.25 5.87
N SER A 73 18.39 -13.96 6.13
CA SER A 73 19.75 -13.47 5.85
C SER A 73 20.09 -13.63 4.36
N VAL A 74 20.78 -12.64 3.81
CA VAL A 74 21.33 -12.64 2.45
C VAL A 74 22.47 -13.64 2.33
N GLY A 75 23.34 -13.74 3.37
CA GLY A 75 24.47 -14.65 3.39
C GLY A 75 24.08 -16.13 3.36
N ALA A 76 22.92 -16.47 3.92
CA ALA A 76 22.41 -17.84 3.93
C ALA A 76 21.85 -18.31 2.57
N GLN A 77 21.73 -17.42 1.56
CA GLN A 77 21.09 -17.77 0.29
C GLN A 77 22.09 -18.42 -0.71
N PRO A 78 21.72 -19.54 -1.36
CA PRO A 78 22.60 -20.30 -2.24
C PRO A 78 22.67 -19.68 -3.65
N ALA A 79 23.27 -18.49 -3.78
CA ALA A 79 23.49 -17.86 -5.08
C ALA A 79 24.86 -17.19 -5.16
N LYS A 80 25.44 -17.16 -6.38
CA LYS A 80 26.76 -16.56 -6.62
C LYS A 80 26.72 -15.04 -6.59
N SER A 81 25.70 -14.44 -7.18
CA SER A 81 25.54 -12.97 -7.25
C SER A 81 24.91 -12.41 -5.97
N VAL A 82 25.46 -11.32 -5.45
CA VAL A 82 24.90 -10.59 -4.29
C VAL A 82 23.45 -10.16 -4.53
N ASN A 83 23.14 -9.67 -5.74
CA ASN A 83 21.79 -9.25 -6.07
C ASN A 83 20.80 -10.43 -6.07
N GLN A 84 21.22 -11.59 -6.59
CA GLN A 84 20.39 -12.80 -6.52
C GLN A 84 20.19 -13.24 -5.08
N ARG A 85 21.21 -13.23 -4.22
CA ARG A 85 21.06 -13.54 -2.79
C ARG A 85 20.06 -12.61 -2.10
N ARG A 86 20.12 -11.30 -2.39
CA ARG A 86 19.15 -10.33 -1.84
C ARG A 86 17.71 -10.66 -2.25
N LEU A 87 17.48 -10.95 -3.54
CA LEU A 87 16.15 -11.34 -4.02
C LEU A 87 15.67 -12.66 -3.40
N MET A 88 16.55 -13.61 -3.22
CA MET A 88 16.23 -14.87 -2.54
C MET A 88 15.93 -14.65 -1.06
N ALA A 89 16.67 -13.78 -0.37
CA ALA A 89 16.41 -13.42 1.02
C ALA A 89 15.03 -12.77 1.18
N ILE A 90 14.65 -11.85 0.30
CA ILE A 90 13.31 -11.26 0.32
C ILE A 90 12.22 -12.32 0.14
N ARG A 91 12.40 -13.27 -0.79
CA ARG A 91 11.45 -14.38 -0.98
C ARG A 91 11.37 -15.29 0.24
N ALA A 92 12.52 -15.62 0.83
CA ALA A 92 12.60 -16.45 2.04
C ALA A 92 11.93 -15.73 3.24
N ALA A 93 12.19 -14.43 3.43
CA ALA A 93 11.54 -13.63 4.44
C ALA A 93 10.01 -13.58 4.25
N ARG A 94 9.53 -13.46 2.99
CA ARG A 94 8.11 -13.52 2.69
C ARG A 94 7.49 -14.87 3.07
N LEU A 95 8.16 -15.98 2.77
CA LEU A 95 7.69 -17.31 3.17
C LEU A 95 7.66 -17.47 4.70
N ALA A 96 8.65 -16.93 5.41
CA ALA A 96 8.64 -16.90 6.87
C ALA A 96 7.49 -16.07 7.42
N ALA A 97 7.19 -14.92 6.82
CA ALA A 97 6.04 -14.08 7.19
C ALA A 97 4.70 -14.79 6.92
N MET A 98 4.57 -15.50 5.80
CA MET A 98 3.38 -16.32 5.52
C MET A 98 3.19 -17.42 6.56
N ARG A 99 4.26 -18.10 6.98
CA ARG A 99 4.20 -19.11 8.06
C ARG A 99 3.72 -18.49 9.36
N ASN A 100 4.26 -17.34 9.73
CA ASN A 100 3.84 -16.61 10.92
C ASN A 100 2.35 -16.22 10.86
N LEU A 101 1.85 -15.73 9.70
CA LEU A 101 0.43 -15.49 9.47
C LEU A 101 -0.41 -16.76 9.63
N THR A 102 0.05 -17.88 9.06
CA THR A 102 -0.64 -19.15 9.13
C THR A 102 -0.82 -19.60 10.58
N GLU A 103 0.22 -19.49 11.40
CA GLU A 103 0.18 -19.84 12.83
C GLU A 103 -0.84 -18.97 13.57
N GLN A 104 -0.86 -17.67 13.32
CA GLN A 104 -1.83 -16.76 13.92
C GLN A 104 -3.27 -17.07 13.50
N VAL A 105 -3.52 -17.31 12.19
CA VAL A 105 -4.84 -17.67 11.66
C VAL A 105 -5.32 -18.99 12.22
N HIS A 106 -4.46 -20.01 12.29
CA HIS A 106 -4.78 -21.33 12.85
C HIS A 106 -5.20 -21.25 14.33
N GLY A 107 -4.62 -20.31 15.08
CA GLY A 107 -4.95 -20.05 16.47
C GLY A 107 -6.28 -19.33 16.72
N ILE A 108 -6.93 -18.77 15.66
CA ILE A 108 -8.20 -18.05 15.83
C ILE A 108 -9.30 -19.02 16.27
N ARG A 109 -10.05 -18.62 17.29
CA ARG A 109 -11.19 -19.40 17.80
C ARG A 109 -12.45 -19.16 16.99
N ILE A 110 -13.06 -20.21 16.51
CA ILE A 110 -14.38 -20.18 15.84
C ILE A 110 -15.48 -20.15 16.89
N ASN A 111 -15.30 -20.96 17.96
CA ASN A 111 -16.19 -21.04 19.12
C ASN A 111 -15.38 -21.35 20.38
N SER A 112 -16.05 -21.62 21.52
CA SER A 112 -15.38 -21.86 22.81
C SER A 112 -14.45 -23.08 22.83
N ARG A 113 -14.60 -24.03 21.90
CA ARG A 113 -13.88 -25.31 21.90
C ARG A 113 -13.09 -25.58 20.62
N THR A 114 -13.39 -24.90 19.52
CA THR A 114 -12.86 -25.20 18.19
C THR A 114 -12.05 -24.02 17.66
N THR A 115 -10.86 -24.29 17.17
CA THR A 115 -10.02 -23.34 16.44
C THR A 115 -10.14 -23.56 14.94
N ILE A 116 -9.56 -22.64 14.14
CA ILE A 116 -9.53 -22.80 12.68
C ILE A 116 -8.75 -24.06 12.31
N ILE A 117 -7.64 -24.36 12.99
CA ILE A 117 -6.85 -25.57 12.67
C ILE A 117 -7.66 -26.86 12.87
N ASP A 118 -8.51 -26.93 13.92
CA ASP A 118 -9.36 -28.08 14.16
C ASP A 118 -10.42 -28.25 13.05
N ALA A 119 -10.95 -27.13 12.56
CA ALA A 119 -11.94 -27.13 11.47
C ALA A 119 -11.32 -27.51 10.12
N ILE A 120 -10.09 -27.06 9.85
CA ILE A 120 -9.33 -27.40 8.62
C ILE A 120 -9.09 -28.92 8.50
N VAL A 121 -8.84 -29.60 9.61
CA VAL A 121 -8.61 -31.05 9.60
C VAL A 121 -9.83 -31.81 9.08
N GLN A 122 -11.03 -31.26 9.27
CA GLN A 122 -12.29 -31.88 8.90
C GLN A 122 -12.86 -31.36 7.57
N ASN A 123 -12.31 -30.30 7.02
CA ASN A 123 -12.87 -29.62 5.85
C ASN A 123 -11.78 -29.10 4.90
N ASP A 124 -11.56 -29.83 3.79
CA ASP A 124 -10.56 -29.48 2.78
C ASP A 124 -10.88 -28.18 2.05
N SER A 125 -12.16 -27.83 1.87
CA SER A 125 -12.54 -26.56 1.23
C SER A 125 -12.19 -25.36 2.11
N LEU A 126 -12.32 -25.49 3.41
CA LEU A 126 -11.86 -24.48 4.36
C LEU A 126 -10.34 -24.35 4.33
N ARG A 127 -9.60 -25.47 4.27
CA ARG A 127 -8.14 -25.47 4.12
C ARG A 127 -7.73 -24.69 2.86
N ALA A 128 -8.30 -25.02 1.70
CA ALA A 128 -8.00 -24.34 0.44
C ALA A 128 -8.31 -22.83 0.51
N THR A 129 -9.39 -22.44 1.18
CA THR A 129 -9.75 -21.04 1.40
C THR A 129 -8.71 -20.32 2.26
N VAL A 130 -8.31 -20.90 3.39
CA VAL A 130 -7.30 -20.31 4.29
C VAL A 130 -5.95 -20.18 3.59
N ASP A 131 -5.49 -21.23 2.92
CA ASP A 131 -4.23 -21.23 2.18
C ASP A 131 -4.23 -20.17 1.06
N GLY A 132 -5.30 -20.07 0.30
CA GLY A 132 -5.47 -19.06 -0.74
C GLY A 132 -5.43 -17.63 -0.20
N LEU A 133 -6.06 -17.38 0.93
CA LEU A 133 -6.06 -16.05 1.57
C LEU A 133 -4.70 -15.67 2.15
N ILE A 134 -3.97 -16.63 2.73
CA ILE A 134 -2.61 -16.41 3.26
C ILE A 134 -1.64 -16.10 2.12
N VAL A 135 -1.70 -16.84 1.01
CA VAL A 135 -0.87 -16.58 -0.18
C VAL A 135 -1.18 -15.21 -0.78
N GLY A 136 -2.45 -14.79 -0.74
CA GLY A 136 -2.94 -13.48 -1.19
C GLY A 136 -2.69 -12.33 -0.21
N ALA A 137 -2.10 -12.56 0.96
CA ALA A 137 -1.85 -11.53 1.97
C ALA A 137 -1.02 -10.36 1.39
N LYS A 138 -1.42 -9.14 1.75
CA LYS A 138 -0.79 -7.91 1.26
C LYS A 138 0.59 -7.72 1.87
N THR A 139 1.59 -7.47 1.02
CA THR A 139 2.91 -7.05 1.51
C THR A 139 2.86 -5.57 1.86
N VAL A 140 3.02 -5.26 3.15
CA VAL A 140 3.02 -3.88 3.68
C VAL A 140 4.39 -3.27 3.60
N ARG A 141 5.43 -4.06 3.92
CA ARG A 141 6.78 -3.55 4.04
C ARG A 141 7.82 -4.61 3.71
N ILE A 142 8.89 -4.17 3.05
CA ILE A 142 10.12 -4.93 2.84
C ILE A 142 11.27 -4.02 3.25
N ASN A 143 11.98 -4.36 4.34
CA ASN A 143 13.06 -3.54 4.87
C ASN A 143 14.35 -4.34 5.00
N PRO A 144 15.51 -3.72 4.70
CA PRO A 144 16.78 -4.24 5.17
C PRO A 144 16.89 -3.98 6.69
N VAL A 145 17.25 -5.01 7.43
CA VAL A 145 17.52 -4.95 8.88
C VAL A 145 18.98 -5.27 9.09
N GLY A 146 19.76 -4.28 9.53
CA GLY A 146 21.22 -4.41 9.59
C GLY A 146 21.86 -4.54 8.20
N SER A 147 23.00 -5.22 8.12
CA SER A 147 23.82 -5.32 6.90
C SER A 147 23.48 -6.52 6.01
N ASP A 148 22.84 -7.56 6.55
CA ASP A 148 22.69 -8.86 5.87
C ASP A 148 21.29 -9.49 5.98
N THR A 149 20.32 -8.82 6.55
CA THR A 149 18.99 -9.39 6.77
C THR A 149 17.89 -8.56 6.12
N TYR A 150 16.90 -9.21 5.54
CA TYR A 150 15.67 -8.59 5.10
C TYR A 150 14.50 -8.98 6.00
N GLU A 151 13.69 -7.99 6.34
CA GLU A 151 12.38 -8.15 6.97
C GLU A 151 11.28 -7.99 5.92
N VAL A 152 10.28 -8.86 5.96
CA VAL A 152 9.04 -8.72 5.20
C VAL A 152 7.87 -8.74 6.17
N VAL A 153 6.98 -7.77 6.03
CA VAL A 153 5.74 -7.69 6.80
C VAL A 153 4.57 -7.89 5.85
N LEU A 154 3.75 -8.88 6.15
CA LEU A 154 2.49 -9.17 5.47
C LEU A 154 1.32 -8.78 6.35
N GLU A 155 0.20 -8.46 5.74
CA GLU A 155 -1.03 -8.06 6.42
C GLU A 155 -2.22 -8.81 5.83
N LEU A 156 -3.07 -9.29 6.72
CA LEU A 156 -4.38 -9.85 6.41
C LEU A 156 -5.45 -8.92 6.99
N ASP A 157 -6.26 -8.32 6.13
CA ASP A 157 -7.27 -7.37 6.56
C ASP A 157 -8.50 -8.07 7.19
N GLN A 158 -9.34 -7.28 7.89
CA GLN A 158 -10.52 -7.79 8.58
C GLN A 158 -11.53 -8.43 7.62
N ALA A 159 -11.61 -7.98 6.38
CA ALA A 159 -12.54 -8.57 5.40
C ALA A 159 -12.14 -10.01 5.06
N LEU A 160 -10.82 -10.26 4.90
CA LEU A 160 -10.27 -11.59 4.67
C LEU A 160 -10.44 -12.49 5.90
N ILE A 161 -10.20 -11.96 7.11
CA ILE A 161 -10.43 -12.68 8.37
C ILE A 161 -11.91 -13.08 8.51
N ASN A 162 -12.83 -12.17 8.20
CA ASN A 162 -14.26 -12.45 8.22
C ASN A 162 -14.66 -13.53 7.20
N THR A 163 -14.00 -13.55 6.04
CA THR A 163 -14.22 -14.61 5.04
C THR A 163 -13.81 -15.98 5.56
N ILE A 164 -12.64 -16.07 6.21
CA ILE A 164 -12.20 -17.30 6.88
C ILE A 164 -13.21 -17.73 7.95
N MET A 165 -13.62 -16.80 8.80
CA MET A 165 -14.57 -17.09 9.89
C MET A 165 -15.94 -17.52 9.37
N LYS A 166 -16.41 -16.97 8.26
CA LYS A 166 -17.65 -17.38 7.60
C LYS A 166 -17.53 -18.78 7.01
N ALA A 167 -16.44 -19.08 6.30
CA ALA A 167 -16.17 -20.40 5.74
C ALA A 167 -16.02 -21.48 6.82
N ALA A 168 -15.51 -21.11 8.00
CA ALA A 168 -15.31 -22.03 9.12
C ALA A 168 -16.60 -22.35 9.89
N ARG A 169 -17.64 -21.54 9.74
CA ARG A 169 -18.95 -21.75 10.40
C ARG A 169 -19.96 -22.53 9.53
N GLY A 170 -19.63 -22.73 8.23
CA GLY A 170 -20.46 -23.43 7.24
C GLY A 170 -21.47 -22.52 6.67
#